data_51bc35997c91a1ce6556e4361f1df4f2
#
_entry.id   51bc35997c91a1ce6556e4361f1df4f2
#
_cell.length_a   1.000
_cell.length_b   1.000
_cell.length_c   1.000
_cell.angle_alpha   90.00
_cell.angle_beta   90.00
_cell.angle_gamma   90.00
#
_symmetry.space_group_name_H-M   'P 1'
#
loop_
_entity.id
_entity.type
_entity.pdbx_description
1 polymer ?
#
loop_
_entity_poly.entity_id
_entity_poly.type
_entity_poly.pdbx_seq_one_letter_code
_entity_poly.pdbx_strand_id
1 'polypeptide(L)'
;MHTDGSVFSFNVLLSDPTDFDGGGTRFEAGGAALSPPRAGGAVVHSGKVRHAGAPIARGERLLLVGFVGAEPVPYVGRLARWAAVAAFGKFGAAAFDRAPADDTADRIQRVELSCAHG
;
A
#
# COMPACT_ATOMS: atom_id res chain seq x y z
N MET A 1 6.73 -14.19 5.74
CA MET A 1 7.12 -13.33 4.60
C MET A 1 6.22 -13.63 3.41
N HIS A 2 5.54 -12.61 2.89
CA HIS A 2 4.62 -12.69 1.75
C HIS A 2 4.75 -11.44 0.86
N THR A 3 4.08 -11.44 -0.26
CA THR A 3 3.82 -10.28 -1.11
C THR A 3 2.32 -10.03 -1.15
N ASP A 4 1.92 -8.79 -1.34
CA ASP A 4 0.51 -8.45 -1.54
C ASP A 4 0.14 -8.50 -3.02
N GLY A 5 -1.14 -8.74 -3.32
CA GLY A 5 -1.67 -8.65 -4.68
C GLY A 5 -1.85 -7.22 -5.21
N SER A 6 -1.50 -6.23 -4.40
CA SER A 6 -1.67 -4.81 -4.66
C SER A 6 -0.53 -4.20 -5.49
N VAL A 7 -0.77 -3.00 -6.02
CA VAL A 7 0.29 -2.15 -6.60
C VAL A 7 1.14 -1.58 -5.48
N PHE A 8 0.48 -1.06 -4.44
CA PHE A 8 1.13 -0.69 -3.19
C PHE A 8 0.20 -0.97 -2.00
N SER A 9 0.82 -1.12 -0.83
CA SER A 9 0.14 -1.32 0.44
C SER A 9 0.60 -0.27 1.43
N PHE A 10 -0.24 0.02 2.41
CA PHE A 10 0.11 0.91 3.50
C PHE A 10 -0.41 0.39 4.83
N ASN A 11 0.33 0.71 5.89
CA ASN A 11 -0.03 0.41 7.27
C ASN A 11 -0.01 1.71 8.07
N VAL A 12 -1.18 2.22 8.46
CA VAL A 12 -1.29 3.41 9.34
C VAL A 12 -1.35 2.94 10.79
N LEU A 13 -0.47 3.47 11.63
CA LEU A 13 -0.50 3.19 13.05
C LEU A 13 -1.64 3.96 13.71
N LEU A 14 -2.53 3.25 14.43
CA LEU A 14 -3.65 3.83 15.16
C LEU A 14 -3.36 3.94 16.67
N SER A 15 -2.57 3.02 17.23
CA SER A 15 -2.15 3.06 18.63
C SER A 15 -1.11 4.14 18.89
N ASP A 16 -1.05 4.62 20.13
CA ASP A 16 0.12 5.37 20.58
C ASP A 16 1.33 4.43 20.66
N PRO A 17 2.53 4.83 20.17
CA PRO A 17 3.74 4.00 20.25
C PRO A 17 4.14 3.60 21.69
N THR A 18 3.66 4.29 22.70
CA THR A 18 3.92 3.95 24.10
C THR A 18 3.08 2.80 24.64
N ASP A 19 2.00 2.42 23.92
CA ASP A 19 1.08 1.38 24.33
C ASP A 19 1.60 -0.03 24.02
N PHE A 20 2.67 -0.17 23.24
CA PHE A 20 3.20 -1.46 22.82
C PHE A 20 4.72 -1.45 22.65
N ASP A 21 5.33 -2.63 22.70
CA ASP A 21 6.74 -2.84 22.36
C ASP A 21 6.86 -3.86 21.23
N GLY A 22 7.83 -3.66 20.34
CA GLY A 22 8.04 -4.52 19.18
C GLY A 22 7.16 -4.12 17.98
N GLY A 23 6.81 -5.09 17.16
CA GLY A 23 6.01 -4.86 15.97
C GLY A 23 6.78 -4.19 14.83
N GLY A 24 6.04 -3.64 13.88
CA GLY A 24 6.58 -3.02 12.68
C GLY A 24 6.43 -3.91 11.44
N THR A 25 6.83 -3.37 10.30
CA THR A 25 6.89 -4.08 9.02
C THR A 25 8.34 -4.44 8.71
N ARG A 26 8.62 -5.73 8.61
CA ARG A 26 9.94 -6.27 8.26
C ARG A 26 9.98 -6.59 6.78
N PHE A 27 11.03 -6.16 6.09
CA PHE A 27 11.24 -6.41 4.67
C PHE A 27 12.32 -7.48 4.45
N GLU A 28 12.20 -8.26 3.37
CA GLU A 28 13.16 -9.33 3.04
C GLU A 28 14.56 -8.78 2.73
N ALA A 29 14.64 -7.56 2.20
CA ALA A 29 15.92 -6.87 1.97
C ALA A 29 16.75 -6.65 3.25
N GLY A 30 16.20 -6.97 4.41
CA GLY A 30 16.88 -6.89 5.70
C GLY A 30 16.64 -5.56 6.43
N GLY A 31 17.38 -5.42 7.54
CA GLY A 31 17.23 -4.26 8.40
C GLY A 31 16.23 -4.44 9.55
N ALA A 32 16.07 -3.40 10.34
CA ALA A 32 15.12 -3.36 11.44
C ALA A 32 13.68 -3.28 10.89
N ALA A 33 12.72 -3.75 11.69
CA ALA A 33 11.32 -3.57 11.38
C ALA A 33 10.96 -2.06 11.40
N LEU A 34 10.27 -1.60 10.36
CA LEU A 34 9.84 -0.21 10.28
C LEU A 34 8.49 -0.04 10.97
N SER A 35 8.41 0.90 11.89
CA SER A 35 7.17 1.32 12.54
C SER A 35 7.07 2.84 12.49
N PRO A 36 5.89 3.40 12.24
CA PRO A 36 5.70 4.84 12.33
C PRO A 36 6.02 5.35 13.75
N PRO A 37 6.66 6.52 13.89
CA PRO A 37 7.07 7.05 15.19
C PRO A 37 5.91 7.65 16.01
N ARG A 38 4.71 7.74 15.42
CA ARG A 38 3.52 8.33 16.07
C ARG A 38 2.23 7.75 15.48
N ALA A 39 1.15 7.81 16.23
CA ALA A 39 -0.20 7.54 15.72
C ALA A 39 -0.52 8.42 14.50
N GLY A 40 -1.21 7.88 13.52
CA GLY A 40 -1.48 8.51 12.23
C GLY A 40 -0.33 8.46 11.23
N GLY A 41 0.87 8.06 11.63
CA GLY A 41 1.98 7.79 10.73
C GLY A 41 1.77 6.51 9.93
N ALA A 42 2.38 6.40 8.75
CA ALA A 42 2.20 5.25 7.87
C ALA A 42 3.53 4.70 7.36
N VAL A 43 3.58 3.39 7.13
CA VAL A 43 4.56 2.71 6.28
C VAL A 43 3.89 2.38 4.98
N VAL A 44 4.45 2.83 3.86
CA VAL A 44 3.95 2.57 2.51
C VAL A 44 5.00 1.78 1.75
N HIS A 45 4.60 0.74 1.04
CA HIS A 45 5.51 -0.09 0.25
C HIS A 45 4.82 -0.66 -0.98
N SER A 46 5.62 -1.07 -1.97
CA SER A 46 5.08 -1.81 -3.11
C SER A 46 4.52 -3.15 -2.65
N GLY A 47 3.35 -3.53 -3.15
CA GLY A 47 2.76 -4.85 -2.91
C GLY A 47 3.63 -6.01 -3.39
N LYS A 48 4.61 -5.76 -4.26
CA LYS A 48 5.56 -6.77 -4.79
C LYS A 48 6.75 -7.01 -3.87
N VAL A 49 6.98 -6.15 -2.89
CA VAL A 49 8.07 -6.32 -1.93
C VAL A 49 7.68 -7.37 -0.89
N ARG A 50 8.57 -8.36 -0.68
CA ARG A 50 8.36 -9.37 0.34
C ARG A 50 8.55 -8.77 1.73
N HIS A 51 7.53 -8.95 2.56
CA HIS A 51 7.47 -8.38 3.89
C HIS A 51 6.71 -9.28 4.86
N ALA A 52 6.78 -8.94 6.14
CA ALA A 52 6.02 -9.58 7.21
C ALA A 52 5.82 -8.61 8.38
N GLY A 53 4.78 -8.82 9.18
CA GLY A 53 4.67 -8.21 10.49
C GLY A 53 5.74 -8.73 11.43
N ALA A 54 6.38 -7.85 12.19
CA ALA A 54 7.22 -8.24 13.29
C ALA A 54 6.37 -8.51 14.54
N PRO A 55 6.76 -9.45 15.41
CA PRO A 55 5.99 -9.78 16.60
C PRO A 55 5.92 -8.61 17.58
N ILE A 56 4.80 -8.49 18.27
CA ILE A 56 4.60 -7.60 19.42
C ILE A 56 5.15 -8.31 20.65
N ALA A 57 5.98 -7.61 21.43
CA ALA A 57 6.57 -8.15 22.66
C ALA A 57 5.69 -7.80 23.90
N ARG A 58 5.01 -6.65 23.86
CA ARG A 58 4.13 -6.18 24.94
C ARG A 58 3.06 -5.24 24.37
N GLY A 59 1.88 -5.24 25.00
CA GLY A 59 0.79 -4.34 24.69
C GLY A 59 0.01 -4.73 23.46
N GLU A 60 -0.72 -3.78 22.88
CA GLU A 60 -1.57 -3.98 21.71
C GLU A 60 -1.27 -2.91 20.65
N ARG A 61 -1.11 -3.34 19.43
CA ARG A 61 -0.85 -2.47 18.29
C ARG A 61 -1.99 -2.57 17.29
N LEU A 62 -2.67 -1.46 17.09
CA LEU A 62 -3.75 -1.34 16.11
C LEU A 62 -3.23 -0.68 14.82
N LEU A 63 -3.56 -1.28 13.70
CA LEU A 63 -3.21 -0.80 12.37
C LEU A 63 -4.45 -0.69 11.48
N LEU A 64 -4.48 0.37 10.69
CA LEU A 64 -5.30 0.40 9.48
C LEU A 64 -4.42 -0.05 8.32
N VAL A 65 -4.74 -1.19 7.72
CA VAL A 65 -4.02 -1.74 6.58
C VAL A 65 -4.82 -1.48 5.30
N GLY A 66 -4.16 -0.94 4.27
CA GLY A 66 -4.79 -0.70 2.99
C GLY A 66 -4.01 -1.33 1.85
N PHE A 67 -4.74 -1.87 0.89
CA PHE A 67 -4.23 -2.47 -0.35
C PHE A 67 -4.78 -1.68 -1.53
N VAL A 68 -3.90 -1.08 -2.32
CA VAL A 68 -4.29 -0.30 -3.48
C VAL A 68 -3.95 -1.07 -4.75
N GLY A 69 -4.99 -1.49 -5.45
CA GLY A 69 -4.90 -2.07 -6.78
C GLY A 69 -5.12 -1.01 -7.84
N ALA A 70 -4.46 -1.16 -8.98
CA ALA A 70 -4.82 -0.44 -10.20
C ALA A 70 -5.48 -1.43 -11.14
N GLU A 71 -6.75 -1.23 -11.40
CA GLU A 71 -7.42 -1.93 -12.50
C GLU A 71 -7.35 -1.05 -13.75
N PRO A 72 -7.09 -1.61 -14.93
CA PRO A 72 -7.14 -0.85 -16.16
C PRO A 72 -8.58 -0.37 -16.41
N VAL A 73 -8.79 0.94 -16.43
CA VAL A 73 -10.08 1.54 -16.77
C VAL A 73 -10.01 1.98 -18.24
N PRO A 74 -10.69 1.29 -19.16
CA PRO A 74 -10.46 1.46 -20.59
C PRO A 74 -10.79 2.85 -21.13
N TYR A 75 -11.73 3.55 -20.52
CA TYR A 75 -12.19 4.86 -21.04
C TYR A 75 -11.65 6.08 -20.30
N VAL A 76 -11.34 5.95 -19.04
CA VAL A 76 -10.68 7.00 -18.26
C VAL A 76 -9.18 7.08 -18.61
N GLY A 77 -8.67 6.07 -19.30
CA GLY A 77 -7.26 5.92 -19.61
C GLY A 77 -6.66 7.13 -20.34
N ARG A 78 -7.35 7.73 -21.29
CA ARG A 78 -6.81 8.89 -22.01
C ARG A 78 -6.83 10.17 -21.16
N LEU A 79 -7.91 10.42 -20.39
CA LEU A 79 -8.00 11.58 -19.50
C LEU A 79 -7.13 11.40 -18.25
N ALA A 80 -7.14 10.21 -17.65
CA ALA A 80 -6.29 9.91 -16.50
C ALA A 80 -4.80 9.92 -16.88
N ARG A 81 -4.45 9.45 -18.07
CA ARG A 81 -3.08 9.56 -18.61
C ARG A 81 -2.68 11.03 -18.78
N TRP A 82 -3.56 11.86 -19.31
CA TRP A 82 -3.30 13.30 -19.41
C TRP A 82 -3.11 13.96 -18.06
N ALA A 83 -3.98 13.65 -17.09
CA ALA A 83 -3.92 14.17 -15.74
C ALA A 83 -2.66 13.66 -15.01
N ALA A 84 -2.29 12.40 -15.19
CA ALA A 84 -1.08 11.82 -14.61
C ALA A 84 0.20 12.40 -15.21
N VAL A 85 0.23 12.63 -16.52
CA VAL A 85 1.35 13.31 -17.20
C VAL A 85 1.46 14.76 -16.74
N ALA A 86 0.35 15.44 -16.56
CA ALA A 86 0.34 16.83 -16.06
C ALA A 86 0.79 16.92 -14.59
N ALA A 87 0.43 15.91 -13.75
CA ALA A 87 0.75 15.92 -12.32
C ALA A 87 2.14 15.32 -12.00
N PHE A 88 2.56 14.28 -12.73
CA PHE A 88 3.73 13.47 -12.39
C PHE A 88 4.75 13.32 -13.52
N GLY A 89 4.58 14.03 -14.64
CA GLY A 89 5.50 14.03 -15.77
C GLY A 89 5.64 12.64 -16.40
N LYS A 90 6.85 12.33 -16.91
CA LYS A 90 7.15 11.08 -17.65
C LYS A 90 6.88 9.78 -16.87
N PHE A 91 6.93 9.83 -15.55
CA PHE A 91 6.70 8.64 -14.71
C PHE A 91 5.22 8.26 -14.61
N GLY A 92 4.30 9.22 -14.72
CA GLY A 92 2.86 8.94 -14.72
C GLY A 92 2.40 8.22 -15.97
N ALA A 93 2.98 8.51 -17.14
CA ALA A 93 2.64 7.88 -18.40
C ALA A 93 3.00 6.39 -18.46
N ALA A 94 4.16 6.01 -17.93
CA ALA A 94 4.65 4.63 -17.96
C ALA A 94 3.79 3.64 -17.14
N ALA A 95 3.05 4.12 -16.14
CA ALA A 95 2.15 3.30 -15.34
C ALA A 95 0.89 2.87 -16.12
N PHE A 96 0.46 3.67 -17.10
CA PHE A 96 -0.74 3.42 -17.90
C PHE A 96 -0.47 2.68 -19.22
N ASP A 97 0.76 2.71 -19.74
CA ASP A 97 1.10 2.08 -21.01
C ASP A 97 1.20 0.54 -20.92
N ARG A 98 1.12 -0.04 -19.73
CA ARG A 98 1.22 -1.50 -19.51
C ARG A 98 -0.13 -2.19 -19.26
N ALA A 99 -1.23 -1.49 -19.33
CA ALA A 99 -2.54 -2.09 -19.16
C ALA A 99 -2.91 -2.88 -20.42
N PRO A 100 -3.27 -4.18 -20.31
CA PRO A 100 -3.85 -4.91 -21.42
C PRO A 100 -5.16 -4.25 -21.83
N ALA A 101 -5.41 -4.17 -23.12
CA ALA A 101 -6.70 -3.74 -23.65
C ALA A 101 -7.72 -4.84 -23.37
N ASP A 102 -8.37 -4.76 -22.23
CA ASP A 102 -9.53 -5.59 -21.90
C ASP A 102 -10.77 -4.69 -21.85
N ASP A 103 -11.78 -5.12 -22.61
CA ASP A 103 -12.96 -4.36 -23.00
C ASP A 103 -14.09 -4.44 -21.96
N THR A 104 -13.76 -4.60 -20.71
CA THR A 104 -14.74 -4.58 -19.62
C THR A 104 -14.81 -3.20 -18.96
N ALA A 105 -15.63 -2.34 -19.57
CA ALA A 105 -16.11 -1.11 -18.94
C ALA A 105 -16.76 -1.41 -17.59
N ASP A 106 -16.52 -0.59 -16.58
CA ASP A 106 -17.09 -0.60 -15.23
C ASP A 106 -16.37 -1.40 -14.15
N ARG A 107 -15.07 -1.20 -14.00
CA ARG A 107 -14.45 -1.62 -12.74
C ARG A 107 -13.99 -0.42 -11.92
N ILE A 108 -14.71 -0.22 -10.82
CA ILE A 108 -14.37 0.76 -9.78
C ILE A 108 -13.06 0.36 -9.13
N GLN A 109 -12.16 1.33 -8.91
CA GLN A 109 -11.00 1.12 -8.06
C GLN A 109 -11.45 0.61 -6.69
N ARG A 110 -11.09 -0.63 -6.36
CA ARG A 110 -11.37 -1.20 -5.06
C ARG A 110 -10.20 -0.87 -4.13
N VAL A 111 -10.48 -0.12 -3.10
CA VAL A 111 -9.60 0.02 -1.94
C VAL A 111 -10.11 -0.95 -0.88
N GLU A 112 -9.33 -1.97 -0.57
CA GLU A 112 -9.63 -2.87 0.54
C GLU A 112 -8.95 -2.35 1.79
N LEU A 113 -9.76 -1.99 2.77
CA LEU A 113 -9.30 -1.56 4.09
C LEU A 113 -9.64 -2.65 5.10
N SER A 114 -8.66 -3.04 5.88
CA SER A 114 -8.87 -3.95 7.00
C SER A 114 -8.21 -3.41 8.26
N CYS A 115 -8.84 -3.65 9.40
CA CYS A 115 -8.22 -3.42 10.70
C CYS A 115 -7.53 -4.71 11.12
N ALA A 116 -6.23 -4.63 11.37
CA ALA A 116 -5.44 -5.75 11.87
C ALA A 116 -4.93 -5.45 13.27
N HIS A 117 -5.14 -6.41 14.16
CA HIS A 117 -4.48 -6.43 15.46
C HIS A 117 -3.13 -7.12 15.26
N GLY A 118 -2.10 -6.44 15.59
CA GLY A 118 -0.74 -6.94 15.44
C GLY A 118 -0.02 -7.05 16.76
#